data_68832167a73252eaf2a0c0ed57375004
#
_entry.id   68832167a73252eaf2a0c0ed57375004
#
_cell.length_a   1.000
_cell.length_b   1.000
_cell.length_c   1.000
_cell.angle_alpha   90.00
_cell.angle_beta   90.00
_cell.angle_gamma   90.00
#
_symmetry.space_group_name_H-M   'P 1'
#
loop_
_entity.id
_entity.type
_entity.pdbx_description
1 polymer ?
#
loop_
_entity_poly.entity_id
_entity_poly.type
_entity_poly.pdbx_seq_one_letter_code
_entity_poly.pdbx_strand_id
1 'polypeptide(L)'
;MLKKSFLAVLILFVFTLAACGNKEEKISDDDREKVIEDGTVGFEMMGGNVEKAENVPEADEKAILASFDEYIAALNAEEIDRYMKTISKNPKGFKYDEEKTYATEVFDQFDIKRDVENVTIAKYAPEEAQVFANMKMHSLQLETNVEHESAGRQVTVFVKEDDAWKVTSVFYIGDDSQSSTGN
;
A
#
# COMPACT_ATOMS: atom_id res chain seq x y z
N MET A 1 -9.56 -77.59 16.97
CA MET A 1 -8.68 -77.47 18.14
C MET A 1 -8.05 -76.09 18.11
N LEU A 2 -8.03 -75.42 19.24
CA LEU A 2 -7.50 -74.09 19.58
C LEU A 2 -8.06 -72.88 18.86
N LYS A 3 -9.02 -72.27 19.52
CA LYS A 3 -9.40 -70.88 19.43
C LYS A 3 -8.28 -70.03 20.01
N LYS A 4 -7.77 -69.09 19.25
CA LYS A 4 -6.97 -68.00 19.80
C LYS A 4 -7.66 -66.68 19.52
N SER A 5 -8.19 -66.11 20.58
CA SER A 5 -8.67 -64.76 20.69
C SER A 5 -7.60 -63.74 20.22
N PHE A 6 -7.90 -62.98 19.22
CA PHE A 6 -7.13 -61.81 18.87
C PHE A 6 -7.79 -60.57 19.46
N LEU A 7 -7.15 -60.09 20.52
CA LEU A 7 -7.50 -58.84 21.17
C LEU A 7 -7.10 -57.70 20.23
N ALA A 8 -8.06 -57.06 19.63
CA ALA A 8 -7.83 -55.89 18.78
C ALA A 8 -7.51 -54.70 19.69
N VAL A 9 -6.24 -54.31 19.73
CA VAL A 9 -5.82 -53.01 20.30
C VAL A 9 -6.10 -51.93 19.25
N LEU A 10 -7.17 -51.18 19.48
CA LEU A 10 -7.51 -50.00 18.71
C LEU A 10 -6.56 -48.86 19.08
N ILE A 11 -5.47 -48.71 18.33
CA ILE A 11 -4.61 -47.53 18.46
C ILE A 11 -5.31 -46.36 17.79
N LEU A 12 -5.83 -45.47 18.63
CA LEU A 12 -6.40 -44.18 18.22
C LEU A 12 -5.24 -43.26 17.76
N PHE A 13 -4.99 -43.24 16.48
CA PHE A 13 -4.04 -42.28 15.89
C PHE A 13 -4.68 -40.91 15.87
N VAL A 14 -4.40 -40.09 16.87
CA VAL A 14 -4.73 -38.68 16.88
C VAL A 14 -3.83 -37.99 15.86
N PHE A 15 -4.34 -37.78 14.66
CA PHE A 15 -3.71 -36.86 13.71
C PHE A 15 -3.83 -35.43 14.25
N THR A 16 -2.77 -34.98 14.89
CA THR A 16 -2.59 -33.54 15.08
C THR A 16 -2.29 -32.93 13.72
N LEU A 17 -3.30 -32.35 13.08
CA LEU A 17 -3.13 -31.43 11.98
C LEU A 17 -2.34 -30.23 12.51
N ALA A 18 -1.03 -30.26 12.38
CA ALA A 18 -0.22 -29.07 12.43
C ALA A 18 -0.61 -28.24 11.19
N ALA A 19 -1.59 -27.38 11.35
CA ALA A 19 -1.83 -26.29 10.41
C ALA A 19 -0.55 -25.44 10.44
N CYS A 20 0.31 -25.61 9.44
CA CYS A 20 1.24 -24.57 9.06
C CYS A 20 0.42 -23.38 8.58
N GLY A 21 -0.02 -22.55 9.52
CA GLY A 21 -0.47 -21.22 9.21
C GLY A 21 0.75 -20.47 8.68
N ASN A 22 0.72 -20.06 7.42
CA ASN A 22 1.47 -18.92 6.96
C ASN A 22 1.19 -17.82 7.99
N LYS A 23 2.20 -17.43 8.73
CA LYS A 23 2.17 -16.17 9.44
C LYS A 23 2.24 -15.10 8.34
N GLU A 24 1.09 -14.65 7.88
CA GLU A 24 0.98 -13.26 7.50
C GLU A 24 1.48 -12.49 8.72
N GLU A 25 2.60 -11.83 8.61
CA GLU A 25 3.00 -10.82 9.57
C GLU A 25 1.96 -9.69 9.44
N LYS A 26 0.85 -9.88 10.14
CA LYS A 26 -0.04 -8.76 10.42
C LYS A 26 0.81 -7.77 11.20
N ILE A 27 1.01 -6.60 10.61
CA ILE A 27 1.51 -5.44 11.33
C ILE A 27 0.67 -5.39 12.61
N SER A 28 1.32 -5.52 13.76
CA SER A 28 0.61 -5.59 15.03
C SER A 28 -0.14 -4.28 15.25
N ASP A 29 -1.25 -4.33 15.97
CA ASP A 29 -1.98 -3.12 16.31
C ASP A 29 -1.08 -2.13 17.08
N ASP A 30 -0.08 -2.62 17.83
CA ASP A 30 0.97 -1.84 18.50
C ASP A 30 1.90 -1.13 17.50
N ASP A 31 2.20 -1.72 16.35
CA ASP A 31 3.04 -1.07 15.32
C ASP A 31 2.22 -0.03 14.55
N ARG A 32 0.92 -0.27 14.37
CA ARG A 32 -0.01 0.72 13.84
C ARG A 32 -0.19 1.89 14.79
N GLU A 33 -0.31 1.62 16.09
CA GLU A 33 -0.46 2.63 17.13
C GLU A 33 0.81 3.48 17.26
N LYS A 34 2.01 2.90 17.15
CA LYS A 34 3.27 3.65 17.11
C LYS A 34 3.42 4.56 15.89
N VAL A 35 2.99 4.11 14.72
CA VAL A 35 2.97 4.94 13.50
C VAL A 35 1.96 6.09 13.65
N ILE A 36 0.89 5.89 14.40
CA ILE A 36 -0.11 6.91 14.75
C ILE A 36 0.42 7.82 15.87
N GLU A 37 1.09 7.27 16.90
CA GLU A 37 1.66 8.05 18.03
C GLU A 37 2.84 8.93 17.63
N ASP A 38 3.69 8.50 16.68
CA ASP A 38 4.73 9.35 16.09
C ASP A 38 4.16 10.54 15.29
N GLY A 39 2.82 10.65 15.24
CA GLY A 39 2.11 11.85 14.76
C GLY A 39 2.28 12.14 13.27
N THR A 40 2.77 11.15 12.50
CA THR A 40 3.20 11.39 11.14
C THR A 40 2.10 11.23 10.08
N VAL A 41 1.07 10.42 10.29
CA VAL A 41 0.06 10.15 9.24
C VAL A 41 -1.38 10.13 9.77
N GLY A 42 -1.59 10.05 11.08
CA GLY A 42 -2.89 9.69 11.66
C GLY A 42 -4.01 10.71 11.45
N PHE A 43 -3.71 12.01 11.51
CA PHE A 43 -4.76 13.03 11.53
C PHE A 43 -5.31 13.35 10.13
N GLU A 44 -4.45 13.38 9.14
CA GLU A 44 -4.80 13.67 7.74
C GLU A 44 -5.65 12.55 7.13
N MET A 45 -5.47 11.33 7.60
CA MET A 45 -6.21 10.16 7.12
C MET A 45 -7.63 10.06 7.70
N MET A 46 -7.94 10.74 8.81
CA MET A 46 -9.24 10.65 9.50
C MET A 46 -10.32 11.65 9.02
N GLY A 47 -10.09 12.37 7.93
CA GLY A 47 -11.12 13.21 7.30
C GLY A 47 -11.15 14.67 7.77
N GLY A 48 -10.10 15.14 8.44
CA GLY A 48 -9.88 16.56 8.71
C GLY A 48 -9.48 17.36 7.46
N ASN A 49 -9.57 18.67 7.51
CA ASN A 49 -8.94 19.52 6.50
C ASN A 49 -7.42 19.33 6.62
N VAL A 50 -6.80 18.92 5.53
CA VAL A 50 -5.35 18.82 5.44
C VAL A 50 -4.77 20.22 5.29
N GLU A 51 -4.00 20.65 6.27
CA GLU A 51 -3.29 21.93 6.22
C GLU A 51 -2.01 21.77 5.39
N LYS A 52 -1.74 22.80 4.57
CA LYS A 52 -0.48 22.86 3.82
C LYS A 52 0.68 23.11 4.77
N ALA A 53 1.78 22.36 4.60
CA ALA A 53 3.01 22.58 5.34
C ALA A 53 3.52 24.01 5.17
N GLU A 54 3.93 24.63 6.27
CA GLU A 54 4.51 25.97 6.27
C GLU A 54 6.00 25.93 5.93
N ASN A 55 6.52 27.04 5.42
CA ASN A 55 7.96 27.27 5.17
C ASN A 55 8.62 26.24 4.24
N VAL A 56 7.88 25.64 3.31
CA VAL A 56 8.46 24.79 2.26
C VAL A 56 9.21 25.68 1.27
N PRO A 57 10.51 25.48 1.02
CA PRO A 57 11.22 26.23 -0.01
C PRO A 57 10.59 25.99 -1.38
N GLU A 58 10.44 27.02 -2.19
CA GLU A 58 9.77 26.94 -3.50
C GLU A 58 10.38 25.85 -4.41
N ALA A 59 11.71 25.71 -4.37
CA ALA A 59 12.41 24.69 -5.14
C ALA A 59 12.03 23.25 -4.71
N ASP A 60 11.95 23.02 -3.39
CA ASP A 60 11.53 21.71 -2.85
C ASP A 60 10.05 21.45 -3.06
N GLU A 61 9.18 22.46 -2.87
CA GLU A 61 7.75 22.33 -3.17
C GLU A 61 7.53 21.84 -4.62
N LYS A 62 8.18 22.54 -5.57
CA LYS A 62 8.10 22.16 -6.98
C LYS A 62 8.65 20.76 -7.26
N ALA A 63 9.77 20.41 -6.65
CA ALA A 63 10.41 19.10 -6.85
C ALA A 63 9.59 17.95 -6.24
N ILE A 64 9.00 18.15 -5.04
CA ILE A 64 8.15 17.15 -4.37
C ILE A 64 6.89 16.90 -5.20
N LEU A 65 6.19 17.96 -5.62
CA LEU A 65 4.98 17.83 -6.41
C LEU A 65 5.25 17.19 -7.77
N ALA A 66 6.35 17.56 -8.44
CA ALA A 66 6.77 16.91 -9.69
C ALA A 66 7.09 15.42 -9.50
N SER A 67 7.70 15.04 -8.36
CA SER A 67 7.95 13.63 -8.04
C SER A 67 6.67 12.85 -7.74
N PHE A 68 5.69 13.49 -7.12
CA PHE A 68 4.37 12.90 -6.91
C PHE A 68 3.63 12.70 -8.24
N ASP A 69 3.63 13.72 -9.11
CA ASP A 69 3.01 13.64 -10.44
C ASP A 69 3.64 12.52 -11.28
N GLU A 70 4.97 12.40 -11.26
CA GLU A 70 5.69 11.35 -11.98
C GLU A 70 5.38 9.96 -11.42
N TYR A 71 5.27 9.81 -10.09
CA TYR A 71 4.88 8.58 -9.44
C TYR A 71 3.48 8.12 -9.89
N ILE A 72 2.49 9.00 -9.89
CA ILE A 72 1.13 8.71 -10.35
C ILE A 72 1.11 8.44 -11.86
N ALA A 73 1.83 9.21 -12.65
CA ALA A 73 1.90 9.03 -14.11
C ALA A 73 2.53 7.68 -14.49
N ALA A 74 3.59 7.25 -13.80
CA ALA A 74 4.23 5.97 -14.03
C ALA A 74 3.31 4.78 -13.68
N LEU A 75 2.56 4.88 -12.57
CA LEU A 75 1.54 3.91 -12.20
C LEU A 75 0.41 3.82 -13.23
N ASN A 76 -0.09 4.96 -13.70
CA ASN A 76 -1.16 5.01 -14.69
C ASN A 76 -0.73 4.56 -16.10
N ALA A 77 0.56 4.66 -16.39
CA ALA A 77 1.15 4.16 -17.63
C ALA A 77 1.53 2.67 -17.55
N GLU A 78 1.51 2.08 -16.33
CA GLU A 78 1.93 0.68 -16.08
C GLU A 78 3.37 0.40 -16.52
N GLU A 79 4.21 1.44 -16.47
CA GLU A 79 5.61 1.38 -16.86
C GLU A 79 6.49 1.00 -15.68
N ILE A 80 6.72 -0.31 -15.46
CA ILE A 80 7.40 -0.82 -14.26
C ILE A 80 8.77 -0.17 -14.02
N ASP A 81 9.60 -0.01 -15.05
CA ASP A 81 10.93 0.58 -14.89
C ASP A 81 10.88 2.09 -14.61
N ARG A 82 9.85 2.78 -15.08
CA ARG A 82 9.57 4.18 -14.78
C ARG A 82 9.06 4.32 -13.35
N TYR A 83 8.10 3.49 -12.96
CA TYR A 83 7.58 3.41 -11.60
C TYR A 83 8.70 3.16 -10.58
N MET A 84 9.54 2.15 -10.77
CA MET A 84 10.63 1.82 -9.87
C MET A 84 11.70 2.92 -9.74
N LYS A 85 11.80 3.84 -10.71
CA LYS A 85 12.66 5.02 -10.59
C LYS A 85 12.10 6.08 -9.64
N THR A 86 10.81 6.07 -9.37
CA THR A 86 10.18 6.97 -8.39
C THR A 86 10.32 6.46 -6.96
N ILE A 87 10.66 5.19 -6.77
CA ILE A 87 10.76 4.52 -5.47
C ILE A 87 12.16 4.67 -4.88
N SER A 88 12.23 4.92 -3.57
CA SER A 88 13.47 4.90 -2.80
C SER A 88 14.17 3.55 -2.91
N LYS A 89 15.49 3.53 -2.90
CA LYS A 89 16.25 2.26 -2.87
C LYS A 89 16.19 1.57 -1.52
N ASN A 90 15.86 2.33 -0.46
CA ASN A 90 15.70 1.84 0.90
C ASN A 90 14.35 2.28 1.46
N PRO A 91 13.22 1.80 0.92
CA PRO A 91 11.90 2.24 1.34
C PRO A 91 11.61 1.79 2.78
N LYS A 92 10.83 2.58 3.53
CA LYS A 92 10.48 2.29 4.92
C LYS A 92 9.20 1.45 5.04
N GLY A 93 8.26 1.63 4.12
CA GLY A 93 6.92 1.00 4.18
C GLY A 93 6.83 -0.37 3.48
N PHE A 94 7.83 -0.75 2.69
CA PHE A 94 7.84 -1.99 1.91
C PHE A 94 9.28 -2.36 1.55
N LYS A 95 9.49 -3.50 0.87
CA LYS A 95 10.82 -3.90 0.35
C LYS A 95 10.90 -3.64 -1.15
N TYR A 96 11.99 -3.04 -1.61
CA TYR A 96 12.16 -2.59 -2.99
C TYR A 96 11.95 -3.72 -4.03
N ASP A 97 12.55 -4.89 -3.79
CA ASP A 97 12.45 -6.01 -4.74
C ASP A 97 11.07 -6.67 -4.71
N GLU A 98 10.43 -6.71 -3.53
CA GLU A 98 9.05 -7.22 -3.38
C GLU A 98 8.06 -6.28 -4.07
N GLU A 99 8.28 -4.96 -3.96
CA GLU A 99 7.44 -3.94 -4.64
C GLU A 99 7.52 -4.08 -6.16
N LYS A 100 8.73 -4.28 -6.71
CA LYS A 100 8.87 -4.50 -8.16
C LYS A 100 8.09 -5.73 -8.62
N THR A 101 8.18 -6.83 -7.89
CA THR A 101 7.46 -8.07 -8.22
C THR A 101 5.95 -7.84 -8.16
N TYR A 102 5.48 -7.26 -7.05
CA TYR A 102 4.06 -6.98 -6.83
C TYR A 102 3.48 -6.05 -7.90
N ALA A 103 4.17 -4.93 -8.18
CA ALA A 103 3.70 -3.98 -9.19
C ALA A 103 3.67 -4.61 -10.60
N THR A 104 4.64 -5.47 -10.92
CA THR A 104 4.63 -6.20 -12.20
C THR A 104 3.41 -7.11 -12.30
N GLU A 105 3.12 -7.90 -11.25
CA GLU A 105 1.97 -8.78 -11.22
C GLU A 105 0.64 -8.00 -11.30
N VAL A 106 0.56 -6.84 -10.66
CA VAL A 106 -0.62 -5.97 -10.73
C VAL A 106 -0.82 -5.44 -12.14
N PHE A 107 0.22 -4.93 -12.80
CA PHE A 107 0.15 -4.40 -14.17
C PHE A 107 -0.19 -5.48 -15.21
N ASP A 108 0.23 -6.73 -14.97
CA ASP A 108 -0.11 -7.86 -15.84
C ASP A 108 -1.58 -8.31 -15.71
N GLN A 109 -2.22 -8.04 -14.56
CA GLN A 109 -3.57 -8.53 -14.26
C GLN A 109 -4.66 -7.47 -14.33
N PHE A 110 -4.31 -6.20 -14.17
CA PHE A 110 -5.26 -5.10 -14.06
C PHE A 110 -4.80 -3.89 -14.90
N ASP A 111 -5.74 -3.23 -15.56
CA ASP A 111 -5.59 -1.84 -16.02
C ASP A 111 -6.15 -0.92 -14.91
N ILE A 112 -5.28 -0.13 -14.30
CA ILE A 112 -5.65 0.74 -13.18
C ILE A 112 -5.35 2.19 -13.48
N LYS A 113 -6.38 3.03 -13.45
CA LYS A 113 -6.27 4.48 -13.57
C LYS A 113 -6.55 5.14 -12.22
N ARG A 114 -5.70 6.09 -11.89
CA ARG A 114 -5.76 6.90 -10.66
C ARG A 114 -5.95 8.36 -11.04
N ASP A 115 -7.05 8.93 -10.60
CA ASP A 115 -7.29 10.38 -10.67
C ASP A 115 -7.05 10.96 -9.28
N VAL A 116 -6.24 12.01 -9.21
CA VAL A 116 -5.88 12.66 -7.95
C VAL A 116 -6.41 14.08 -7.89
N GLU A 117 -6.93 14.46 -6.72
CA GLU A 117 -7.47 15.78 -6.43
C GLU A 117 -6.90 16.29 -5.09
N ASN A 118 -6.89 17.60 -4.89
CA ASN A 118 -6.48 18.23 -3.62
C ASN A 118 -5.07 17.84 -3.15
N VAL A 119 -4.12 17.73 -4.10
CA VAL A 119 -2.74 17.41 -3.81
C VAL A 119 -2.10 18.49 -2.95
N THR A 120 -1.61 18.11 -1.77
CA THR A 120 -1.10 19.06 -0.78
C THR A 120 0.13 18.47 -0.08
N ILE A 121 1.21 19.24 0.03
CA ILE A 121 2.31 18.87 0.92
C ILE A 121 1.84 19.13 2.35
N ALA A 122 1.53 18.06 3.08
CA ALA A 122 1.00 18.12 4.44
C ALA A 122 2.10 18.28 5.49
N LYS A 123 3.28 17.69 5.26
CA LYS A 123 4.46 17.83 6.11
C LYS A 123 5.70 17.99 5.27
N TYR A 124 6.66 18.77 5.80
CA TYR A 124 7.95 19.00 5.16
C TYR A 124 9.07 19.07 6.18
N ALA A 125 10.16 18.40 5.84
CA ALA A 125 11.49 18.56 6.40
C ALA A 125 12.51 18.50 5.25
N PRO A 126 13.76 18.97 5.41
CA PRO A 126 14.75 19.02 4.32
C PRO A 126 15.01 17.69 3.61
N GLU A 127 14.82 16.54 4.31
CA GLU A 127 15.10 15.20 3.81
C GLU A 127 13.84 14.31 3.72
N GLU A 128 12.67 14.78 4.18
CA GLU A 128 11.42 14.02 4.17
C GLU A 128 10.21 14.93 3.93
N ALA A 129 9.26 14.47 3.11
CA ALA A 129 8.02 15.18 2.88
C ALA A 129 6.84 14.21 2.80
N GLN A 130 5.65 14.70 3.17
CA GLN A 130 4.40 13.95 3.05
C GLN A 130 3.44 14.70 2.12
N VAL A 131 2.99 14.02 1.09
CA VAL A 131 2.00 14.54 0.14
C VAL A 131 0.69 13.82 0.36
N PHE A 132 -0.33 14.58 0.67
CA PHE A 132 -1.72 14.14 0.74
C PHE A 132 -2.39 14.33 -0.62
N ALA A 133 -3.28 13.40 -0.97
CA ALA A 133 -4.18 13.54 -2.12
C ALA A 133 -5.49 12.77 -1.88
N ASN A 134 -6.60 13.30 -2.37
CA ASN A 134 -7.79 12.51 -2.62
C ASN A 134 -7.58 11.70 -3.90
N MET A 135 -8.01 10.44 -3.89
CA MET A 135 -7.77 9.54 -5.00
C MET A 135 -9.06 8.83 -5.41
N LYS A 136 -9.30 8.79 -6.70
CA LYS A 136 -10.28 7.90 -7.32
C LYS A 136 -9.53 6.88 -8.13
N MET A 137 -9.90 5.62 -7.99
CA MET A 137 -9.30 4.53 -8.76
C MET A 137 -10.37 3.82 -9.56
N HIS A 138 -10.09 3.64 -10.83
CA HIS A 138 -10.84 2.73 -11.71
C HIS A 138 -9.92 1.57 -12.08
N SER A 139 -10.35 0.36 -11.83
CA SER A 139 -9.59 -0.85 -12.16
C SER A 139 -10.41 -1.80 -13.01
N LEU A 140 -9.80 -2.34 -14.05
CA LEU A 140 -10.33 -3.39 -14.91
C LEU A 140 -9.48 -4.64 -14.74
N GLN A 141 -10.08 -5.73 -14.27
CA GLN A 141 -9.40 -7.04 -14.25
C GLN A 141 -9.39 -7.63 -15.67
N LEU A 142 -8.21 -7.82 -16.23
CA LEU A 142 -8.03 -8.16 -17.64
C LEU A 142 -8.59 -9.55 -18.01
N GLU A 143 -8.49 -10.53 -17.11
CA GLU A 143 -8.98 -11.90 -17.37
C GLU A 143 -10.51 -11.98 -17.38
N THR A 144 -11.17 -11.29 -16.46
CA THR A 144 -12.63 -11.41 -16.23
C THR A 144 -13.44 -10.27 -16.82
N ASN A 145 -12.80 -9.18 -17.23
CA ASN A 145 -13.39 -7.90 -17.62
C ASN A 145 -14.31 -7.30 -16.52
N VAL A 146 -14.00 -7.58 -15.26
CA VAL A 146 -14.71 -6.98 -14.13
C VAL A 146 -14.08 -5.62 -13.83
N GLU A 147 -14.94 -4.59 -13.81
CA GLU A 147 -14.56 -3.23 -13.43
C GLU A 147 -14.88 -2.99 -11.95
N HIS A 148 -14.03 -2.22 -11.30
CA HIS A 148 -14.21 -1.77 -9.93
C HIS A 148 -13.78 -0.32 -9.80
N GLU A 149 -14.62 0.48 -9.14
CA GLU A 149 -14.33 1.86 -8.79
C GLU A 149 -14.19 1.99 -7.28
N SER A 150 -13.20 2.74 -6.85
CA SER A 150 -13.02 3.10 -5.45
C SER A 150 -12.54 4.54 -5.30
N ALA A 151 -12.83 5.12 -4.15
CA ALA A 151 -12.34 6.44 -3.77
C ALA A 151 -11.70 6.36 -2.39
N GLY A 152 -10.80 7.27 -2.10
CA GLY A 152 -10.12 7.30 -0.82
C GLY A 152 -9.14 8.44 -0.70
N ARG A 153 -8.33 8.36 0.33
CA ARG A 153 -7.28 9.34 0.66
C ARG A 153 -5.94 8.64 0.73
N GLN A 154 -4.92 9.27 0.19
CA GLN A 154 -3.56 8.75 0.21
C GLN A 154 -2.61 9.77 0.82
N VAL A 155 -1.68 9.28 1.65
CA VAL A 155 -0.48 9.99 2.03
C VAL A 155 0.71 9.25 1.45
N THR A 156 1.48 9.94 0.63
CA THR A 156 2.72 9.45 0.05
C THR A 156 3.89 10.12 0.75
N VAL A 157 4.76 9.32 1.36
CA VAL A 157 5.94 9.81 2.05
C VAL A 157 7.12 9.74 1.11
N PHE A 158 7.81 10.86 0.97
CA PHE A 158 9.02 11.02 0.16
C PHE A 158 10.25 11.18 1.04
N VAL A 159 11.37 10.64 0.61
CA VAL A 159 12.70 10.93 1.13
C VAL A 159 13.58 11.50 0.02
N LYS A 160 14.57 12.33 0.41
CA LYS A 160 15.51 12.90 -0.54
C LYS A 160 16.69 11.95 -0.71
N GLU A 161 16.90 11.43 -1.91
CA GLU A 161 18.01 10.55 -2.30
C GLU A 161 18.69 11.11 -3.54
N ASP A 162 20.01 11.34 -3.49
CA ASP A 162 20.80 11.87 -4.62
C ASP A 162 20.15 13.13 -5.24
N ASP A 163 19.73 14.06 -4.41
CA ASP A 163 19.02 15.30 -4.77
C ASP A 163 17.63 15.10 -5.43
N ALA A 164 17.08 13.89 -5.42
CA ALA A 164 15.74 13.59 -5.94
C ALA A 164 14.80 13.10 -4.82
N TRP A 165 13.53 13.49 -4.90
CA TRP A 165 12.52 13.00 -3.99
C TRP A 165 12.00 11.63 -4.46
N LYS A 166 12.04 10.63 -3.55
CA LYS A 166 11.68 9.22 -3.81
C LYS A 166 10.63 8.75 -2.83
N VAL A 167 9.67 7.97 -3.30
CA VAL A 167 8.64 7.37 -2.46
C VAL A 167 9.26 6.32 -1.54
N THR A 168 9.00 6.46 -0.24
CA THR A 168 9.49 5.53 0.79
C THR A 168 8.37 4.78 1.52
N SER A 169 7.16 5.37 1.57
CA SER A 169 5.97 4.74 2.14
C SER A 169 4.72 5.31 1.50
N VAL A 170 3.66 4.51 1.45
CA VAL A 170 2.35 4.91 0.96
C VAL A 170 1.30 4.41 1.94
N PHE A 171 0.41 5.30 2.36
CA PHE A 171 -0.74 4.99 3.21
C PHE A 171 -2.01 5.36 2.47
N TYR A 172 -2.93 4.42 2.36
CA TYR A 172 -4.21 4.61 1.70
C TYR A 172 -5.35 4.17 2.60
N ILE A 173 -6.38 5.00 2.70
CA ILE A 173 -7.65 4.66 3.33
C ILE A 173 -8.74 4.83 2.28
N GLY A 174 -9.37 3.72 1.91
CA GLY A 174 -10.57 3.74 1.08
C GLY A 174 -11.71 4.41 1.84
N ASP A 175 -12.48 5.23 1.16
CA ASP A 175 -13.76 5.65 1.68
C ASP A 175 -14.67 4.43 1.67
N ASP A 176 -15.49 4.24 2.73
CA ASP A 176 -16.49 3.16 2.79
C ASP A 176 -17.53 3.38 1.68
N SER A 177 -17.15 3.10 0.45
CA SER A 177 -18.02 3.21 -0.70
C SER A 177 -18.83 1.94 -0.82
N GLN A 178 -20.09 2.04 -0.38
CA GLN A 178 -21.26 1.39 -0.98
C GLN A 178 -20.96 0.03 -1.61
N SER A 179 -21.21 -1.01 -0.81
CA SER A 179 -21.51 -2.33 -1.36
C SER A 179 -22.22 -2.21 -2.72
N SER A 180 -21.58 -2.78 -3.74
CA SER A 180 -22.20 -3.05 -5.03
C SER A 180 -23.61 -3.59 -4.81
N THR A 181 -24.61 -2.79 -5.17
CA THR A 181 -25.95 -3.27 -5.42
C THR A 181 -25.87 -4.12 -6.67
N GLY A 182 -25.52 -5.40 -6.48
CA GLY A 182 -25.80 -6.43 -7.47
C GLY A 182 -27.31 -6.61 -7.56
N ASN A 183 -27.84 -6.35 -8.70
CA ASN A 183 -29.18 -6.75 -9.11
C ASN A 183 -29.07 -8.05 -9.88
#